data_465fccb5aeedb76f417ad250ab674fbc
#
_entry.id   465fccb5aeedb76f417ad250ab674fbc
#
_cell.length_a   1.000
_cell.length_b   1.000
_cell.length_c   1.000
_cell.angle_alpha   90.00
_cell.angle_beta   90.00
_cell.angle_gamma   90.00
#
_symmetry.space_group_name_H-M   'P 1'
#
loop_
_entity.id
_entity.type
_entity.pdbx_description
1 polymer ?
#
loop_
_entity_poly.entity_id
_entity_poly.type
_entity_poly.pdbx_seq_one_letter_code
_entity_poly.pdbx_strand_id
1 'polypeptide(L)'
;MKNANKTGIIAVTGATGYVGGRLVPQLLEAGYNVRCIVRNSEALDDRSWRSKVEVYKADLSLKDQVIEALNGVEKAYYLVHSMAASSNFEDLESSMAEIFSKAADINKIKQIVYLGGLGEDEKNHSPHLTSRHKVGKILSNGSTPVTELRAAIIIGSGSASFEMLRSLVEVLPIMVVPKWVTQTRCQPVAISDILFYLVSVLDNDKTLGKIIDVGGPDILTYREMMHTYAQVAGLKKRIIIPVPVLTPRLSSHWVNLTSPLPIRLARSLIDSLTSDVVVSNNPISAVLNHDAENLHNSIGRALTRVQNLQIPTRWSNSVKSQIAELPELSDPEWSGGRVLIDSREQKSLVTGKKVMSTIKTIGGDTGWFAFDWLWAVRGFIDKLAGGVGLRRGRRHPSELRVGDPVDFFTVVK
;
A
#
# COMPACT_ATOMS: atom_id res chain seq x y z
N MET A 1 16.92 9.21 -25.52
CA MET A 1 18.13 8.40 -25.32
C MET A 1 17.70 6.95 -25.32
N LYS A 2 18.19 6.09 -26.22
CA LYS A 2 17.94 4.63 -26.18
C LYS A 2 18.65 4.10 -24.93
N ASN A 3 17.89 3.61 -23.95
CA ASN A 3 18.43 3.01 -22.75
C ASN A 3 19.24 1.78 -23.15
N ALA A 4 20.54 1.79 -22.84
CA ALA A 4 21.37 0.59 -22.93
C ALA A 4 20.76 -0.45 -22.00
N ASN A 5 20.52 -1.66 -22.47
CA ASN A 5 20.09 -2.78 -21.62
C ASN A 5 21.11 -2.97 -20.49
N LYS A 6 20.68 -2.73 -19.26
CA LYS A 6 21.50 -2.97 -18.07
C LYS A 6 21.55 -4.49 -17.82
N THR A 7 22.73 -5.03 -17.63
CA THR A 7 22.95 -6.49 -17.62
C THR A 7 22.54 -7.19 -16.32
N GLY A 8 22.42 -6.47 -15.21
CA GLY A 8 22.10 -7.04 -13.90
C GLY A 8 20.60 -7.25 -13.67
N ILE A 9 20.25 -8.28 -12.90
CA ILE A 9 18.86 -8.53 -12.47
C ILE A 9 18.58 -7.74 -11.20
N ILE A 10 17.49 -7.00 -11.17
CA ILE A 10 16.99 -6.29 -9.99
C ILE A 10 15.82 -7.08 -9.41
N ALA A 11 15.97 -7.60 -8.20
CA ALA A 11 14.88 -8.26 -7.51
C ALA A 11 13.94 -7.24 -6.84
N VAL A 12 12.63 -7.47 -6.95
CA VAL A 12 11.61 -6.65 -6.28
C VAL A 12 10.72 -7.56 -5.44
N THR A 13 10.86 -7.47 -4.11
CA THR A 13 9.85 -8.03 -3.20
C THR A 13 8.71 -7.04 -3.02
N GLY A 14 7.50 -7.51 -2.73
CA GLY A 14 6.34 -6.63 -2.59
C GLY A 14 5.81 -6.05 -3.92
N ALA A 15 6.11 -6.66 -5.06
CA ALA A 15 5.64 -6.25 -6.39
C ALA A 15 4.10 -6.25 -6.55
N THR A 16 3.38 -6.99 -5.71
CA THR A 16 1.91 -6.96 -5.64
C THR A 16 1.36 -5.74 -4.90
N GLY A 17 2.20 -5.05 -4.11
CA GLY A 17 1.83 -3.92 -3.27
C GLY A 17 1.67 -2.59 -4.03
N TYR A 18 1.34 -1.54 -3.26
CA TYR A 18 1.10 -0.20 -3.78
C TYR A 18 2.34 0.42 -4.46
N VAL A 19 3.46 0.42 -3.76
CA VAL A 19 4.72 1.01 -4.27
C VAL A 19 5.39 0.05 -5.25
N GLY A 20 5.58 -1.23 -4.87
CA GLY A 20 6.29 -2.20 -5.70
C GLY A 20 5.65 -2.41 -7.07
N GLY A 21 4.31 -2.53 -7.12
CA GLY A 21 3.60 -2.68 -8.40
C GLY A 21 3.66 -1.45 -9.33
N ARG A 22 4.03 -0.27 -8.81
CA ARG A 22 4.29 0.95 -9.60
C ARG A 22 5.77 1.11 -9.93
N LEU A 23 6.65 0.58 -9.10
CA LEU A 23 8.10 0.62 -9.30
C LEU A 23 8.53 -0.25 -10.47
N VAL A 24 7.96 -1.46 -10.59
CA VAL A 24 8.33 -2.41 -11.64
C VAL A 24 8.31 -1.80 -13.05
N PRO A 25 7.21 -1.15 -13.52
CA PRO A 25 7.23 -0.52 -14.84
C PRO A 25 8.28 0.60 -14.97
N GLN A 26 8.57 1.36 -13.91
CA GLN A 26 9.60 2.40 -13.94
C GLN A 26 11.01 1.80 -14.10
N LEU A 27 11.29 0.67 -13.44
CA LEU A 27 12.55 -0.06 -13.61
C LEU A 27 12.71 -0.60 -15.04
N LEU A 28 11.63 -1.14 -15.61
CA LEU A 28 11.62 -1.61 -17.01
C LEU A 28 11.85 -0.46 -18.00
N GLU A 29 11.22 0.70 -17.79
CA GLU A 29 11.42 1.92 -18.59
C GLU A 29 12.85 2.44 -18.46
N ALA A 30 13.47 2.28 -17.28
CA ALA A 30 14.89 2.63 -17.05
C ALA A 30 15.88 1.59 -17.61
N GLY A 31 15.40 0.51 -18.25
CA GLY A 31 16.21 -0.50 -18.93
C GLY A 31 16.76 -1.60 -18.05
N TYR A 32 16.21 -1.79 -16.83
CA TYR A 32 16.61 -2.89 -15.94
C TYR A 32 15.87 -4.20 -16.25
N ASN A 33 16.55 -5.32 -16.05
CA ASN A 33 15.92 -6.63 -15.97
C ASN A 33 15.34 -6.83 -14.57
N VAL A 34 14.07 -7.16 -14.45
CA VAL A 34 13.37 -7.24 -13.16
C VAL A 34 12.91 -8.65 -12.87
N ARG A 35 13.24 -9.13 -11.65
CA ARG A 35 12.68 -10.34 -11.05
C ARG A 35 11.73 -9.94 -9.93
N CYS A 36 10.46 -10.29 -10.05
CA CYS A 36 9.45 -10.11 -9.01
C CYS A 36 9.42 -11.35 -8.11
N ILE A 37 9.72 -11.18 -6.82
CA ILE A 37 9.64 -12.26 -5.82
C ILE A 37 8.30 -12.14 -5.10
N VAL A 38 7.42 -13.12 -5.27
CA VAL A 38 6.04 -13.10 -4.76
C VAL A 38 5.62 -14.46 -4.22
N ARG A 39 4.74 -14.49 -3.22
CA ARG A 39 4.17 -15.75 -2.71
C ARG A 39 3.16 -16.37 -3.67
N ASN A 40 2.34 -15.55 -4.30
CA ASN A 40 1.37 -15.96 -5.31
C ASN A 40 1.67 -15.27 -6.64
N SER A 41 2.10 -16.02 -7.64
CA SER A 41 2.41 -15.52 -8.98
C SER A 41 1.18 -15.02 -9.74
N GLU A 42 0.00 -15.61 -9.52
CA GLU A 42 -1.26 -15.25 -10.18
C GLU A 42 -1.69 -13.81 -9.84
N ALA A 43 -1.24 -13.28 -8.69
CA ALA A 43 -1.52 -11.90 -8.29
C ALA A 43 -0.89 -10.85 -9.22
N LEU A 44 -0.03 -11.27 -10.14
CA LEU A 44 0.61 -10.42 -11.15
C LEU A 44 0.07 -10.63 -12.57
N ASP A 45 -0.80 -11.62 -12.82
CA ASP A 45 -1.21 -12.02 -14.17
C ASP A 45 -2.01 -10.93 -14.91
N ASP A 46 -2.69 -10.05 -14.16
CA ASP A 46 -3.42 -8.91 -14.72
C ASP A 46 -2.52 -7.67 -14.99
N ARG A 47 -1.23 -7.74 -14.69
CA ARG A 47 -0.31 -6.62 -14.89
C ARG A 47 0.15 -6.55 -16.34
N SER A 48 0.02 -5.38 -16.96
CA SER A 48 0.44 -5.13 -18.36
C SER A 48 1.94 -5.41 -18.60
N TRP A 49 2.74 -5.40 -17.57
CA TRP A 49 4.18 -5.66 -17.61
C TRP A 49 4.57 -7.09 -17.22
N ARG A 50 3.60 -7.97 -16.89
CA ARG A 50 3.85 -9.35 -16.43
C ARG A 50 4.77 -10.16 -17.35
N SER A 51 4.59 -10.03 -18.68
CA SER A 51 5.39 -10.72 -19.70
C SER A 51 6.82 -10.18 -19.85
N LYS A 52 7.12 -9.03 -19.23
CA LYS A 52 8.43 -8.35 -19.33
C LYS A 52 9.32 -8.61 -18.12
N VAL A 53 8.86 -9.35 -17.14
CA VAL A 53 9.58 -9.63 -15.89
C VAL A 53 9.69 -11.13 -15.66
N GLU A 54 10.75 -11.51 -14.97
CA GLU A 54 10.85 -12.83 -14.36
C GLU A 54 10.01 -12.86 -13.08
N VAL A 55 9.18 -13.87 -12.89
CA VAL A 55 8.41 -14.05 -11.65
C VAL A 55 8.91 -15.29 -10.93
N TYR A 56 9.36 -15.10 -9.69
CA TYR A 56 9.84 -16.16 -8.83
C TYR A 56 8.89 -16.32 -7.63
N LYS A 57 8.37 -17.54 -7.46
CA LYS A 57 7.49 -17.86 -6.33
C LYS A 57 8.34 -18.21 -5.12
N ALA A 58 8.29 -17.37 -4.07
CA ALA A 58 8.97 -17.62 -2.81
C ALA A 58 8.25 -16.96 -1.64
N ASP A 59 8.25 -17.64 -0.49
CA ASP A 59 7.83 -17.09 0.80
C ASP A 59 9.07 -16.58 1.53
N LEU A 60 9.05 -15.30 1.94
CA LEU A 60 10.17 -14.66 2.64
C LEU A 60 10.41 -15.20 4.06
N SER A 61 9.49 -15.98 4.61
CA SER A 61 9.66 -16.70 5.87
C SER A 61 10.46 -18.01 5.71
N LEU A 62 10.68 -18.47 4.47
CA LEU A 62 11.36 -19.73 4.16
C LEU A 62 12.76 -19.48 3.58
N LYS A 63 13.79 -19.66 4.43
CA LYS A 63 15.18 -19.32 4.13
C LYS A 63 15.68 -19.84 2.77
N ASP A 64 15.47 -21.11 2.49
CA ASP A 64 16.02 -21.75 1.28
C ASP A 64 15.37 -21.18 0.01
N GLN A 65 14.07 -20.89 0.06
CA GLN A 65 13.37 -20.25 -1.06
C GLN A 65 13.89 -18.83 -1.32
N VAL A 66 14.23 -18.06 -0.27
CA VAL A 66 14.76 -16.70 -0.43
C VAL A 66 16.19 -16.73 -0.99
N ILE A 67 17.03 -17.68 -0.55
CA ILE A 67 18.39 -17.85 -1.09
C ILE A 67 18.31 -18.16 -2.59
N GLU A 68 17.45 -19.08 -2.99
CA GLU A 68 17.27 -19.46 -4.39
C GLU A 68 16.68 -18.32 -5.23
N ALA A 69 15.68 -17.62 -4.71
CA ALA A 69 15.06 -16.48 -5.38
C ALA A 69 16.03 -15.31 -5.65
N LEU A 70 17.05 -15.16 -4.82
CA LEU A 70 18.10 -14.13 -4.97
C LEU A 70 19.30 -14.60 -5.78
N ASN A 71 19.35 -15.85 -6.23
CA ASN A 71 20.46 -16.35 -7.04
C ASN A 71 20.57 -15.58 -8.37
N GLY A 72 21.77 -15.05 -8.67
CA GLY A 72 22.05 -14.26 -9.87
C GLY A 72 21.47 -12.84 -9.87
N VAL A 73 20.88 -12.39 -8.77
CA VAL A 73 20.38 -11.01 -8.58
C VAL A 73 21.56 -10.08 -8.26
N GLU A 74 21.59 -8.90 -8.86
CA GLU A 74 22.62 -7.89 -8.61
C GLU A 74 22.27 -6.95 -7.46
N LYS A 75 21.05 -6.41 -7.45
CA LYS A 75 20.52 -5.51 -6.43
C LYS A 75 19.07 -5.89 -6.11
N ALA A 76 18.60 -5.56 -4.92
CA ALA A 76 17.28 -5.98 -4.49
C ALA A 76 16.50 -4.87 -3.77
N TYR A 77 15.19 -4.80 -4.02
CA TYR A 77 14.26 -4.00 -3.25
C TYR A 77 13.57 -4.86 -2.19
N TYR A 78 13.60 -4.40 -0.96
CA TYR A 78 12.82 -4.94 0.13
C TYR A 78 11.63 -4.03 0.41
N LEU A 79 10.46 -4.33 -0.20
CA LEU A 79 9.23 -3.50 -0.11
C LEU A 79 8.05 -4.25 0.52
N VAL A 80 8.33 -5.34 1.24
CA VAL A 80 7.29 -6.08 1.97
C VAL A 80 6.98 -5.41 3.28
N HIS A 81 5.69 -5.30 3.58
CA HIS A 81 5.19 -4.75 4.82
C HIS A 81 3.83 -5.35 5.17
N SER A 82 3.69 -5.82 6.41
CA SER A 82 2.56 -6.64 6.89
C SER A 82 1.58 -5.88 7.80
N MET A 83 1.24 -4.62 7.51
CA MET A 83 0.37 -3.76 8.35
C MET A 83 -0.98 -4.39 8.79
N ALA A 84 -1.44 -5.44 8.14
CA ALA A 84 -2.79 -5.98 8.35
C ALA A 84 -2.84 -7.41 8.88
N ALA A 85 -1.69 -8.09 9.11
CA ALA A 85 -1.69 -9.55 9.18
C ALA A 85 -2.06 -10.13 10.55
N SER A 86 -1.49 -9.74 11.67
CA SER A 86 -1.77 -10.41 12.97
C SER A 86 -1.28 -9.60 14.17
N SER A 87 -1.59 -10.05 15.38
CA SER A 87 -1.03 -9.49 16.62
C SER A 87 0.50 -9.65 16.73
N ASN A 88 1.10 -10.59 15.99
CA ASN A 88 2.54 -10.91 16.02
C ASN A 88 3.26 -10.45 14.74
N PHE A 89 2.77 -9.40 14.07
CA PHE A 89 3.35 -8.94 12.79
C PHE A 89 4.80 -8.47 12.93
N GLU A 90 5.19 -7.88 14.07
CA GLU A 90 6.55 -7.38 14.31
C GLU A 90 7.60 -8.47 14.31
N ASP A 91 7.30 -9.63 14.92
CA ASP A 91 8.21 -10.77 14.96
C ASP A 91 8.36 -11.39 13.57
N LEU A 92 7.24 -11.50 12.83
CA LEU A 92 7.25 -12.02 11.48
C LEU A 92 8.05 -11.11 10.54
N GLU A 93 7.84 -9.78 10.60
CA GLU A 93 8.60 -8.82 9.79
C GLU A 93 10.10 -8.86 10.12
N SER A 94 10.44 -8.97 11.41
CA SER A 94 11.83 -9.09 11.85
C SER A 94 12.47 -10.37 11.31
N SER A 95 11.80 -11.51 11.44
CA SER A 95 12.29 -12.80 10.94
C SER A 95 12.48 -12.79 9.41
N MET A 96 11.52 -12.28 8.66
CA MET A 96 11.63 -12.16 7.19
C MET A 96 12.80 -11.25 6.78
N ALA A 97 13.02 -10.14 7.49
CA ALA A 97 14.12 -9.24 7.23
C ALA A 97 15.49 -9.90 7.52
N GLU A 98 15.61 -10.68 8.60
CA GLU A 98 16.81 -11.45 8.92
C GLU A 98 17.13 -12.50 7.86
N ILE A 99 16.11 -13.25 7.42
CA ILE A 99 16.27 -14.26 6.37
C ILE A 99 16.73 -13.59 5.07
N PHE A 100 16.10 -12.47 4.70
CA PHE A 100 16.42 -11.74 3.48
C PHE A 100 17.85 -11.16 3.52
N SER A 101 18.24 -10.54 4.63
CA SER A 101 19.61 -10.01 4.81
C SER A 101 20.67 -11.11 4.66
N LYS A 102 20.49 -12.25 5.34
CA LYS A 102 21.40 -13.41 5.23
C LYS A 102 21.45 -13.99 3.81
N ALA A 103 20.30 -14.08 3.15
CA ALA A 103 20.22 -14.56 1.77
C ALA A 103 20.90 -13.60 0.77
N ALA A 104 20.80 -12.29 1.02
CA ALA A 104 21.49 -11.26 0.24
C ALA A 104 23.01 -11.38 0.37
N ASP A 105 23.51 -11.60 1.59
CA ASP A 105 24.95 -11.81 1.84
C ASP A 105 25.47 -13.08 1.14
N ILE A 106 24.74 -14.20 1.23
CA ILE A 106 25.12 -15.47 0.56
C ILE A 106 25.22 -15.26 -0.95
N ASN A 107 24.27 -14.54 -1.55
CA ASN A 107 24.21 -14.27 -2.99
C ASN A 107 25.07 -13.08 -3.43
N LYS A 108 25.80 -12.43 -2.51
CA LYS A 108 26.68 -11.29 -2.77
C LYS A 108 25.94 -10.14 -3.48
N ILE A 109 24.72 -9.84 -3.02
CA ILE A 109 23.93 -8.73 -3.51
C ILE A 109 24.70 -7.42 -3.29
N LYS A 110 24.79 -6.55 -4.30
CA LYS A 110 25.57 -5.31 -4.22
C LYS A 110 24.87 -4.20 -3.43
N GLN A 111 23.53 -4.23 -3.37
CA GLN A 111 22.73 -3.22 -2.70
C GLN A 111 21.33 -3.74 -2.37
N ILE A 112 20.86 -3.49 -1.16
CA ILE A 112 19.44 -3.59 -0.80
C ILE A 112 18.90 -2.17 -0.74
N VAL A 113 17.76 -1.92 -1.39
CA VAL A 113 16.99 -0.66 -1.27
C VAL A 113 15.74 -0.95 -0.44
N TYR A 114 15.61 -0.24 0.67
CA TYR A 114 14.50 -0.35 1.61
C TYR A 114 13.73 0.97 1.70
N LEU A 115 12.40 0.91 1.69
CA LEU A 115 11.54 2.06 1.91
C LEU A 115 11.00 2.01 3.34
N GLY A 116 11.60 2.76 4.24
CA GLY A 116 11.27 2.88 5.64
C GLY A 116 10.24 3.98 5.93
N GLY A 117 9.96 4.22 7.22
CA GLY A 117 9.15 5.32 7.71
C GLY A 117 10.01 6.47 8.22
N LEU A 118 9.60 7.72 7.95
CA LEU A 118 10.26 8.91 8.45
C LEU A 118 9.95 9.11 9.93
N GLY A 119 10.95 9.50 10.73
CA GLY A 119 10.88 9.78 12.16
C GLY A 119 12.23 9.57 12.84
N GLU A 120 12.46 10.19 13.99
CA GLU A 120 13.70 10.08 14.77
C GLU A 120 13.72 8.76 15.55
N ASP A 121 14.87 8.06 15.61
CA ASP A 121 15.01 6.72 16.20
C ASP A 121 14.75 6.63 17.73
N GLU A 122 14.72 7.77 18.46
CA GLU A 122 14.74 7.78 19.94
C GLU A 122 13.44 8.29 20.59
N LYS A 123 12.43 8.70 19.83
CA LYS A 123 11.17 9.22 20.38
C LYS A 123 10.06 8.15 20.39
N ASN A 124 9.09 8.30 21.30
CA ASN A 124 7.90 7.45 21.42
C ASN A 124 7.14 7.32 20.09
N HIS A 125 7.58 6.38 19.27
CA HIS A 125 6.96 6.06 17.99
C HIS A 125 5.76 5.12 18.14
N SER A 126 4.88 5.18 17.15
CA SER A 126 3.87 4.15 17.00
C SER A 126 4.52 2.76 16.80
N PRO A 127 3.90 1.67 17.25
CA PRO A 127 4.42 0.32 17.01
C PRO A 127 4.78 0.06 15.54
N HIS A 128 3.99 0.60 14.63
CA HIS A 128 4.21 0.54 13.21
C HIS A 128 5.54 1.18 12.77
N LEU A 129 5.84 2.39 13.23
CA LEU A 129 7.08 3.09 12.87
C LEU A 129 8.30 2.42 13.52
N THR A 130 8.13 1.94 14.77
CA THR A 130 9.14 1.15 15.47
C THR A 130 9.51 -0.12 14.70
N SER A 131 8.50 -0.87 14.21
CA SER A 131 8.75 -2.06 13.38
C SER A 131 9.53 -1.72 12.11
N ARG A 132 9.20 -0.61 11.43
CA ARG A 132 9.92 -0.20 10.21
C ARG A 132 11.38 0.14 10.47
N HIS A 133 11.67 0.88 11.54
CA HIS A 133 13.05 1.17 11.94
C HIS A 133 13.82 -0.10 12.33
N LYS A 134 13.14 -1.03 13.04
CA LYS A 134 13.72 -2.33 13.38
C LYS A 134 14.08 -3.14 12.14
N VAL A 135 13.20 -3.19 11.14
CA VAL A 135 13.47 -3.85 9.85
C VAL A 135 14.67 -3.21 9.15
N GLY A 136 14.75 -1.87 9.08
CA GLY A 136 15.89 -1.17 8.50
C GLY A 136 17.23 -1.53 9.21
N LYS A 137 17.22 -1.56 10.54
CA LYS A 137 18.37 -1.98 11.35
C LYS A 137 18.77 -3.43 11.08
N ILE A 138 17.79 -4.36 11.03
CA ILE A 138 18.05 -5.78 10.76
C ILE A 138 18.69 -5.96 9.37
N LEU A 139 18.11 -5.32 8.35
CA LEU A 139 18.69 -5.39 6.99
C LEU A 139 20.12 -4.86 6.95
N SER A 140 20.41 -3.78 7.68
CA SER A 140 21.73 -3.14 7.74
C SER A 140 22.76 -3.87 8.59
N ASN A 141 22.37 -4.90 9.36
CA ASN A 141 23.30 -5.73 10.14
C ASN A 141 24.07 -6.75 9.27
N GLY A 142 23.64 -6.98 8.03
CA GLY A 142 24.36 -7.83 7.06
C GLY A 142 25.57 -7.14 6.44
N SER A 143 26.29 -7.86 5.61
CA SER A 143 27.44 -7.32 4.84
C SER A 143 27.01 -6.56 3.58
N THR A 144 25.80 -6.79 3.11
CA THR A 144 25.23 -6.12 1.94
C THR A 144 24.87 -4.67 2.27
N PRO A 145 25.37 -3.66 1.53
CA PRO A 145 25.02 -2.26 1.79
C PRO A 145 23.51 -2.01 1.60
N VAL A 146 22.90 -1.32 2.57
CA VAL A 146 21.45 -0.97 2.54
C VAL A 146 21.29 0.53 2.32
N THR A 147 20.56 0.90 1.26
CA THR A 147 20.06 2.26 1.07
C THR A 147 18.63 2.31 1.64
N GLU A 148 18.45 2.95 2.78
CA GLU A 148 17.14 3.14 3.40
C GLU A 148 16.59 4.52 3.04
N LEU A 149 15.47 4.57 2.33
CA LEU A 149 14.71 5.79 2.09
C LEU A 149 13.59 5.86 3.13
N ARG A 150 13.60 6.88 4.01
CA ARG A 150 12.58 7.10 5.03
C ARG A 150 11.59 8.15 4.53
N ALA A 151 10.35 7.76 4.30
CA ALA A 151 9.29 8.63 3.82
C ALA A 151 8.17 8.77 4.85
N ALA A 152 7.58 9.97 4.90
CA ALA A 152 6.35 10.25 5.64
C ALA A 152 5.11 9.74 4.88
N ILE A 153 4.08 10.57 4.79
CA ILE A 153 2.85 10.26 4.06
C ILE A 153 3.09 10.31 2.55
N ILE A 154 2.86 9.20 1.88
CA ILE A 154 2.93 9.12 0.42
C ILE A 154 1.57 9.46 -0.18
N ILE A 155 1.51 10.53 -0.96
CA ILE A 155 0.30 11.01 -1.63
C ILE A 155 0.20 10.41 -3.03
N GLY A 156 -0.90 9.74 -3.29
CA GLY A 156 -1.21 9.20 -4.62
C GLY A 156 -2.46 8.33 -4.61
N SER A 157 -3.13 8.25 -5.74
CA SER A 157 -4.37 7.47 -5.91
C SER A 157 -4.19 6.02 -5.47
N GLY A 158 -5.04 5.54 -4.56
CA GLY A 158 -5.00 4.17 -4.05
C GLY A 158 -4.00 3.92 -2.92
N SER A 159 -3.24 4.92 -2.42
CA SER A 159 -2.48 4.76 -1.17
C SER A 159 -3.43 4.77 0.03
N ALA A 160 -3.09 4.04 1.09
CA ALA A 160 -3.93 3.99 2.30
C ALA A 160 -4.10 5.38 2.94
N SER A 161 -3.02 6.13 3.06
CA SER A 161 -3.03 7.47 3.66
C SER A 161 -3.84 8.47 2.83
N PHE A 162 -3.71 8.43 1.50
CA PHE A 162 -4.49 9.30 0.61
C PHE A 162 -5.99 8.94 0.63
N GLU A 163 -6.34 7.65 0.60
CA GLU A 163 -7.74 7.21 0.66
C GLU A 163 -8.37 7.53 2.02
N MET A 164 -7.60 7.51 3.12
CA MET A 164 -8.06 7.97 4.43
C MET A 164 -8.33 9.47 4.41
N LEU A 165 -7.38 10.28 3.94
CA LEU A 165 -7.53 11.74 3.81
C LEU A 165 -8.75 12.10 2.96
N ARG A 166 -8.85 11.47 1.80
CA ARG A 166 -9.95 11.64 0.86
C ARG A 166 -11.31 11.35 1.51
N SER A 167 -11.45 10.18 2.13
CA SER A 167 -12.72 9.74 2.72
C SER A 167 -13.16 10.68 3.85
N LEU A 168 -12.24 11.10 4.71
CA LEU A 168 -12.56 12.02 5.79
C LEU A 168 -13.04 13.37 5.25
N VAL A 169 -12.33 13.94 4.29
CA VAL A 169 -12.62 15.28 3.79
C VAL A 169 -13.87 15.30 2.89
N GLU A 170 -14.09 14.28 2.06
CA GLU A 170 -15.28 14.21 1.20
C GLU A 170 -16.57 13.96 1.99
N VAL A 171 -16.52 13.10 3.00
CA VAL A 171 -17.73 12.67 3.75
C VAL A 171 -18.10 13.65 4.86
N LEU A 172 -17.12 14.29 5.51
CA LEU A 172 -17.35 15.09 6.71
C LEU A 172 -17.17 16.60 6.46
N PRO A 173 -18.27 17.38 6.37
CA PRO A 173 -18.19 18.83 6.27
C PRO A 173 -17.73 19.48 7.59
N ILE A 174 -18.04 18.83 8.74
CA ILE A 174 -17.62 19.22 10.09
C ILE A 174 -16.89 18.03 10.71
N MET A 175 -15.69 18.25 11.21
CA MET A 175 -14.84 17.22 11.82
C MET A 175 -14.44 17.62 13.23
N VAL A 176 -14.75 16.77 14.20
CA VAL A 176 -14.23 16.87 15.56
C VAL A 176 -12.95 16.03 15.63
N VAL A 177 -11.82 16.67 15.89
CA VAL A 177 -10.50 16.03 15.81
C VAL A 177 -9.71 16.18 17.09
N PRO A 178 -8.76 15.27 17.41
CA PRO A 178 -7.82 15.50 18.51
C PRO A 178 -6.96 16.74 18.27
N LYS A 179 -6.48 17.38 19.35
CA LYS A 179 -5.61 18.57 19.25
C LYS A 179 -4.38 18.35 18.39
N TRP A 180 -3.76 17.16 18.44
CA TRP A 180 -2.55 16.86 17.68
C TRP A 180 -2.76 16.99 16.16
N VAL A 181 -3.96 16.72 15.62
CA VAL A 181 -4.27 16.93 14.19
C VAL A 181 -3.99 18.37 13.72
N THR A 182 -4.09 19.33 14.62
CA THR A 182 -3.87 20.76 14.34
C THR A 182 -2.49 21.25 14.72
N GLN A 183 -1.67 20.42 15.34
CA GLN A 183 -0.37 20.79 15.89
C GLN A 183 0.78 19.98 15.28
N THR A 184 0.57 18.67 15.08
CA THR A 184 1.59 17.78 14.53
C THR A 184 1.86 18.08 13.05
N ARG A 185 3.13 18.18 12.70
CA ARG A 185 3.59 18.49 11.35
C ARG A 185 3.99 17.22 10.61
N CYS A 186 3.69 17.19 9.32
CA CYS A 186 4.17 16.16 8.41
C CYS A 186 4.72 16.82 7.14
N GLN A 187 5.56 16.07 6.44
CA GLN A 187 6.14 16.46 5.15
C GLN A 187 5.75 15.45 4.10
N PRO A 188 4.53 15.54 3.51
CA PRO A 188 4.03 14.59 2.55
C PRO A 188 4.87 14.60 1.26
N VAL A 189 4.94 13.46 0.60
CA VAL A 189 5.68 13.29 -0.66
C VAL A 189 4.81 12.61 -1.71
N ALA A 190 4.91 13.03 -2.97
CA ALA A 190 4.17 12.42 -4.06
C ALA A 190 4.70 11.01 -4.37
N ILE A 191 3.81 10.10 -4.77
CA ILE A 191 4.22 8.76 -5.22
C ILE A 191 5.15 8.81 -6.44
N SER A 192 4.99 9.82 -7.33
CA SER A 192 5.89 10.05 -8.45
C SER A 192 7.33 10.26 -8.00
N ASP A 193 7.51 11.08 -6.96
CA ASP A 193 8.84 11.42 -6.44
C ASP A 193 9.48 10.22 -5.72
N ILE A 194 8.69 9.48 -4.95
CA ILE A 194 9.15 8.23 -4.33
C ILE A 194 9.65 7.25 -5.40
N LEU A 195 8.91 7.08 -6.49
CA LEU A 195 9.31 6.19 -7.57
C LEU A 195 10.58 6.68 -8.28
N PHE A 196 10.68 7.99 -8.52
CA PHE A 196 11.90 8.60 -9.05
C PHE A 196 13.10 8.32 -8.15
N TYR A 197 12.98 8.58 -6.84
CA TYR A 197 14.06 8.34 -5.89
C TYR A 197 14.44 6.87 -5.80
N LEU A 198 13.45 5.96 -5.73
CA LEU A 198 13.73 4.52 -5.70
C LEU A 198 14.55 4.06 -6.92
N VAL A 199 14.23 4.54 -8.12
CA VAL A 199 15.00 4.21 -9.34
C VAL A 199 16.39 4.86 -9.31
N SER A 200 16.47 6.14 -8.92
CA SER A 200 17.72 6.92 -8.98
C SER A 200 18.79 6.46 -8.00
N VAL A 201 18.41 5.87 -6.86
CA VAL A 201 19.38 5.37 -5.87
C VAL A 201 20.12 4.10 -6.33
N LEU A 202 19.62 3.39 -7.34
CA LEU A 202 20.33 2.20 -7.86
C LEU A 202 21.68 2.54 -8.51
N ASP A 203 21.77 3.68 -9.18
CA ASP A 203 22.95 4.09 -9.95
C ASP A 203 23.72 5.23 -9.26
N ASN A 204 23.51 5.45 -7.97
CA ASN A 204 24.14 6.53 -7.24
C ASN A 204 24.91 6.02 -6.01
N ASP A 205 26.23 5.93 -6.15
CA ASP A 205 27.12 5.46 -5.08
C ASP A 205 27.06 6.33 -3.82
N LYS A 206 26.66 7.60 -3.95
CA LYS A 206 26.49 8.50 -2.80
C LYS A 206 25.36 8.08 -1.86
N THR A 207 24.46 7.22 -2.33
CA THR A 207 23.31 6.71 -1.54
C THR A 207 23.59 5.34 -0.93
N LEU A 208 24.65 4.67 -1.35
CA LEU A 208 24.98 3.31 -0.93
C LEU A 208 25.27 3.24 0.57
N GLY A 209 24.59 2.36 1.28
CA GLY A 209 24.78 2.15 2.72
C GLY A 209 24.26 3.33 3.58
N LYS A 210 23.40 4.21 3.06
CA LYS A 210 22.91 5.40 3.78
C LYS A 210 21.45 5.33 4.11
N ILE A 211 21.10 5.95 5.24
CA ILE A 211 19.72 6.30 5.60
C ILE A 211 19.49 7.72 5.10
N ILE A 212 18.43 7.92 4.30
CA ILE A 212 18.14 9.18 3.62
C ILE A 212 16.65 9.51 3.83
N ASP A 213 16.39 10.71 4.35
CA ASP A 213 15.04 11.20 4.58
C ASP A 213 14.42 11.75 3.30
N VAL A 214 13.16 11.38 3.04
CA VAL A 214 12.42 11.75 1.85
C VAL A 214 11.13 12.49 2.23
N GLY A 215 11.03 13.73 1.80
CA GLY A 215 9.84 14.59 1.94
C GLY A 215 9.61 15.43 0.71
N GLY A 216 8.39 15.93 0.55
CA GLY A 216 8.07 16.94 -0.44
C GLY A 216 8.49 18.34 0.02
N PRO A 217 8.18 19.40 -0.76
CA PRO A 217 8.54 20.76 -0.41
C PRO A 217 7.70 21.35 0.74
N ASP A 218 6.52 20.80 1.02
CA ASP A 218 5.57 21.36 1.97
C ASP A 218 5.69 20.69 3.34
N ILE A 219 5.83 21.50 4.39
CA ILE A 219 5.71 21.07 5.79
C ILE A 219 4.40 21.63 6.34
N LEU A 220 3.46 20.74 6.67
CA LEU A 220 2.07 21.07 6.96
C LEU A 220 1.57 20.31 8.18
N THR A 221 0.60 20.89 8.88
CA THR A 221 -0.24 20.15 9.83
C THR A 221 -1.29 19.29 9.08
N TYR A 222 -1.83 18.27 9.73
CA TYR A 222 -2.90 17.47 9.13
C TYR A 222 -4.16 18.31 8.84
N ARG A 223 -4.43 19.36 9.62
CA ARG A 223 -5.49 20.35 9.33
C ARG A 223 -5.25 21.03 7.99
N GLU A 224 -4.04 21.56 7.77
CA GLU A 224 -3.69 22.24 6.53
C GLU A 224 -3.77 21.30 5.34
N MET A 225 -3.31 20.05 5.49
CA MET A 225 -3.43 19.04 4.47
C MET A 225 -4.89 18.73 4.10
N MET A 226 -5.81 18.63 5.09
CA MET A 226 -7.25 18.48 4.86
C MET A 226 -7.85 19.69 4.14
N HIS A 227 -7.42 20.89 4.47
CA HIS A 227 -7.88 22.11 3.79
C HIS A 227 -7.38 22.17 2.34
N THR A 228 -6.10 21.83 2.10
CA THR A 228 -5.53 21.74 0.75
C THR A 228 -6.31 20.71 -0.08
N TYR A 229 -6.62 19.54 0.50
CA TYR A 229 -7.45 18.55 -0.18
C TYR A 229 -8.81 19.12 -0.57
N ALA A 230 -9.53 19.75 0.38
CA ALA A 230 -10.84 20.33 0.13
C ALA A 230 -10.81 21.38 -0.98
N GLN A 231 -9.78 22.23 -0.99
CA GLN A 231 -9.58 23.24 -2.03
C GLN A 231 -9.39 22.61 -3.41
N VAL A 232 -8.47 21.64 -3.54
CA VAL A 232 -8.17 20.97 -4.81
C VAL A 232 -9.37 20.18 -5.34
N ALA A 233 -10.14 19.56 -4.43
CA ALA A 233 -11.35 18.82 -4.77
C ALA A 233 -12.57 19.70 -5.06
N GLY A 234 -12.45 21.04 -5.02
CA GLY A 234 -13.57 21.97 -5.25
C GLY A 234 -14.64 21.93 -4.15
N LEU A 235 -14.30 21.47 -2.97
CA LEU A 235 -15.21 21.34 -1.84
C LEU A 235 -15.25 22.61 -0.99
N LYS A 236 -16.40 22.89 -0.33
CA LYS A 236 -16.48 23.96 0.66
C LYS A 236 -15.45 23.73 1.77
N LYS A 237 -14.93 24.82 2.35
CA LYS A 237 -14.00 24.76 3.48
C LYS A 237 -14.56 23.91 4.61
N ARG A 238 -13.78 22.93 5.06
CA ARG A 238 -14.15 22.03 6.16
C ARG A 238 -14.00 22.74 7.51
N ILE A 239 -14.97 22.52 8.40
CA ILE A 239 -14.90 23.01 9.78
C ILE A 239 -14.20 21.96 10.61
N ILE A 240 -13.02 22.26 11.13
CA ILE A 240 -12.20 21.34 11.94
C ILE A 240 -12.12 21.87 13.36
N ILE A 241 -12.77 21.17 14.30
CA ILE A 241 -12.90 21.54 15.72
C ILE A 241 -11.95 20.66 16.54
N PRO A 242 -10.83 21.19 17.05
CA PRO A 242 -9.94 20.42 17.91
C PRO A 242 -10.50 20.29 19.32
N VAL A 243 -10.49 19.05 19.86
CA VAL A 243 -10.92 18.75 21.22
C VAL A 243 -9.80 18.03 22.01
N PRO A 244 -9.67 18.31 23.33
CA PRO A 244 -8.56 17.77 24.12
C PRO A 244 -8.74 16.31 24.52
N VAL A 245 -9.95 15.75 24.42
CA VAL A 245 -10.34 14.46 25.06
C VAL A 245 -10.30 13.27 24.11
N LEU A 246 -10.13 13.48 22.79
CA LEU A 246 -10.10 12.38 21.83
C LEU A 246 -8.73 11.68 21.84
N THR A 247 -8.74 10.42 22.28
CA THR A 247 -7.57 9.54 22.19
C THR A 247 -7.41 8.98 20.78
N PRO A 248 -6.20 8.54 20.36
CA PRO A 248 -6.00 7.87 19.07
C PRO A 248 -6.94 6.66 18.87
N ARG A 249 -7.23 5.92 19.96
CA ARG A 249 -8.18 4.78 19.94
C ARG A 249 -9.60 5.19 19.55
N LEU A 250 -10.13 6.25 20.18
CA LEU A 250 -11.47 6.76 19.86
C LEU A 250 -11.52 7.29 18.43
N SER A 251 -10.47 8.00 18.00
CA SER A 251 -10.33 8.51 16.64
C SER A 251 -10.31 7.40 15.60
N SER A 252 -9.68 6.26 15.87
CA SER A 252 -9.63 5.13 14.92
C SER A 252 -11.01 4.50 14.67
N HIS A 253 -11.88 4.42 15.68
CA HIS A 253 -13.26 3.97 15.49
C HIS A 253 -14.07 4.91 14.61
N TRP A 254 -13.91 6.22 14.81
CA TRP A 254 -14.57 7.23 14.00
C TRP A 254 -14.08 7.20 12.55
N VAL A 255 -12.78 7.08 12.33
CA VAL A 255 -12.19 6.96 10.99
C VAL A 255 -12.65 5.68 10.29
N ASN A 256 -12.74 4.56 11.01
CA ASN A 256 -13.27 3.31 10.46
C ASN A 256 -14.73 3.46 9.99
N LEU A 257 -15.54 4.25 10.70
CA LEU A 257 -16.94 4.47 10.32
C LEU A 257 -17.06 5.25 9.00
N THR A 258 -16.14 6.17 8.74
CA THR A 258 -16.20 7.11 7.60
C THR A 258 -15.30 6.71 6.43
N SER A 259 -14.30 5.85 6.63
CA SER A 259 -13.33 5.46 5.60
C SER A 259 -13.50 3.99 5.16
N PRO A 260 -13.01 3.61 3.97
CA PRO A 260 -13.02 2.22 3.51
C PRO A 260 -11.90 1.37 4.13
N LEU A 261 -11.13 1.93 5.08
CA LEU A 261 -10.00 1.25 5.68
C LEU A 261 -10.44 0.33 6.84
N PRO A 262 -9.86 -0.87 6.98
CA PRO A 262 -10.05 -1.71 8.16
C PRO A 262 -9.57 -0.98 9.42
N ILE A 263 -10.26 -1.16 10.55
CA ILE A 263 -9.96 -0.47 11.82
C ILE A 263 -8.50 -0.66 12.25
N ARG A 264 -7.90 -1.84 12.03
CA ARG A 264 -6.50 -2.13 12.36
C ARG A 264 -5.54 -1.24 11.59
N LEU A 265 -5.77 -1.09 10.28
CA LEU A 265 -4.96 -0.23 9.42
C LEU A 265 -5.18 1.25 9.76
N ALA A 266 -6.44 1.67 9.92
CA ALA A 266 -6.78 3.03 10.33
C ALA A 266 -6.09 3.40 11.66
N ARG A 267 -6.10 2.49 12.64
CA ARG A 267 -5.43 2.68 13.94
C ARG A 267 -3.92 2.82 13.79
N SER A 268 -3.27 1.91 13.05
CA SER A 268 -1.83 1.97 12.81
C SER A 268 -1.40 3.28 12.16
N LEU A 269 -2.20 3.77 11.19
CA LEU A 269 -1.97 5.07 10.56
C LEU A 269 -2.15 6.21 11.55
N ILE A 270 -3.25 6.23 12.31
CA ILE A 270 -3.55 7.31 13.28
C ILE A 270 -2.49 7.37 14.39
N ASP A 271 -2.05 6.23 14.92
CA ASP A 271 -1.00 6.17 15.93
C ASP A 271 0.31 6.80 15.41
N SER A 272 0.58 6.68 14.09
CA SER A 272 1.75 7.29 13.45
C SER A 272 1.63 8.79 13.23
N LEU A 273 0.42 9.39 13.37
CA LEU A 273 0.18 10.82 13.17
C LEU A 273 0.39 11.66 14.42
N THR A 274 0.71 11.06 15.56
CA THR A 274 0.80 11.75 16.86
C THR A 274 2.13 12.47 17.10
N SER A 275 3.15 12.20 16.29
CA SER A 275 4.47 12.81 16.34
C SER A 275 4.80 13.54 15.04
N ASP A 276 5.63 14.56 15.12
CA ASP A 276 6.13 15.27 13.93
C ASP A 276 6.90 14.32 13.03
N VAL A 277 6.60 14.33 11.74
CA VAL A 277 7.21 13.49 10.71
C VAL A 277 7.71 14.41 9.59
N VAL A 278 8.84 15.07 9.87
CA VAL A 278 9.48 16.08 9.01
C VAL A 278 10.93 15.65 8.76
N VAL A 279 11.43 15.88 7.57
CA VAL A 279 12.83 15.65 7.21
C VAL A 279 13.74 16.47 8.14
N SER A 280 14.64 15.79 8.83
CA SER A 280 15.54 16.41 9.80
C SER A 280 17.01 16.19 9.45
N ASN A 281 17.36 14.99 8.99
CA ASN A 281 18.73 14.59 8.70
C ASN A 281 18.83 14.02 7.29
N ASN A 282 19.98 14.21 6.64
CA ASN A 282 20.28 13.64 5.32
C ASN A 282 19.11 13.73 4.31
N PRO A 283 18.61 14.92 3.95
CA PRO A 283 17.52 15.02 3.00
C PRO A 283 17.92 14.49 1.63
N ILE A 284 17.00 13.83 0.94
CA ILE A 284 17.24 13.29 -0.40
C ILE A 284 17.70 14.36 -1.40
N SER A 285 17.23 15.61 -1.24
CA SER A 285 17.60 16.76 -2.05
C SER A 285 19.09 17.12 -1.98
N ALA A 286 19.79 16.73 -0.92
CA ALA A 286 21.24 16.93 -0.80
C ALA A 286 22.04 15.94 -1.68
N VAL A 287 21.42 14.85 -2.12
CA VAL A 287 22.06 13.78 -2.87
C VAL A 287 21.58 13.71 -4.32
N LEU A 288 20.30 13.94 -4.53
CA LEU A 288 19.63 13.89 -5.82
C LEU A 288 18.96 15.24 -6.11
N ASN A 289 19.33 15.86 -7.23
CA ASN A 289 18.68 17.06 -7.71
C ASN A 289 17.36 16.69 -8.39
N HIS A 290 16.24 16.98 -7.72
CA HIS A 290 14.89 16.72 -8.21
C HIS A 290 13.91 17.72 -7.62
N ASP A 291 13.11 18.35 -8.47
CA ASP A 291 12.05 19.26 -8.05
C ASP A 291 10.83 18.43 -7.62
N ALA A 292 10.75 18.14 -6.32
CA ALA A 292 9.66 17.37 -5.76
C ALA A 292 8.33 18.12 -5.88
N GLU A 293 7.28 17.37 -6.17
CA GLU A 293 5.93 17.92 -6.36
C GLU A 293 5.31 18.38 -5.04
N ASN A 294 4.71 19.58 -5.03
CA ASN A 294 3.99 20.08 -3.86
C ASN A 294 2.69 19.31 -3.62
N LEU A 295 2.13 19.44 -2.40
CA LEU A 295 0.94 18.71 -1.98
C LEU A 295 -0.28 19.03 -2.85
N HIS A 296 -0.47 20.30 -3.23
CA HIS A 296 -1.60 20.72 -4.07
C HIS A 296 -1.62 19.97 -5.42
N ASN A 297 -0.49 19.94 -6.11
CA ASN A 297 -0.35 19.25 -7.39
C ASN A 297 -0.47 17.72 -7.25
N SER A 298 0.13 17.16 -6.19
CA SER A 298 0.06 15.72 -5.89
C SER A 298 -1.37 15.25 -5.67
N ILE A 299 -2.17 16.02 -4.93
CA ILE A 299 -3.60 15.75 -4.73
C ILE A 299 -4.36 15.88 -6.05
N GLY A 300 -4.14 16.94 -6.82
CA GLY A 300 -4.79 17.15 -8.13
C GLY A 300 -4.55 15.99 -9.07
N ARG A 301 -3.29 15.53 -9.20
CA ARG A 301 -2.93 14.36 -10.01
C ARG A 301 -3.57 13.07 -9.50
N ALA A 302 -3.62 12.88 -8.18
CA ALA A 302 -4.25 11.71 -7.59
C ALA A 302 -5.76 11.68 -7.86
N LEU A 303 -6.45 12.82 -7.72
CA LEU A 303 -7.89 12.96 -8.01
C LEU A 303 -8.20 12.73 -9.49
N THR A 304 -7.42 13.30 -10.40
CA THR A 304 -7.58 13.07 -11.84
C THR A 304 -7.49 11.58 -12.18
N ARG A 305 -6.55 10.85 -11.59
CA ARG A 305 -6.44 9.39 -11.80
C ARG A 305 -7.61 8.62 -11.21
N VAL A 306 -8.16 9.06 -10.09
CA VAL A 306 -9.36 8.47 -9.49
C VAL A 306 -10.57 8.68 -10.40
N GLN A 307 -10.78 9.90 -10.88
CA GLN A 307 -11.89 10.26 -11.77
C GLN A 307 -11.82 9.51 -13.10
N ASN A 308 -10.62 9.37 -13.67
CA ASN A 308 -10.40 8.65 -14.94
C ASN A 308 -10.30 7.12 -14.76
N LEU A 309 -10.55 6.59 -13.57
CA LEU A 309 -10.44 5.15 -13.24
C LEU A 309 -9.05 4.54 -13.58
N GLN A 310 -8.01 5.36 -13.58
CA GLN A 310 -6.64 4.99 -13.95
C GLN A 310 -5.76 4.70 -12.74
N ILE A 311 -6.26 3.93 -11.77
CA ILE A 311 -5.51 3.57 -10.57
C ILE A 311 -4.73 2.27 -10.81
N PRO A 312 -3.40 2.30 -10.98
CA PRO A 312 -2.61 1.11 -11.32
C PRO A 312 -2.54 0.08 -10.19
N THR A 313 -2.41 0.56 -8.95
CA THR A 313 -2.30 -0.27 -7.75
C THR A 313 -3.02 0.39 -6.58
N ARG A 314 -3.49 -0.42 -5.63
CA ARG A 314 -4.09 0.04 -4.37
C ARG A 314 -3.40 -0.62 -3.18
N TRP A 315 -3.48 0.00 -2.00
CA TRP A 315 -3.03 -0.58 -0.73
C TRP A 315 -3.67 -1.95 -0.47
N SER A 316 -4.95 -2.12 -0.86
CA SER A 316 -5.69 -3.37 -0.70
C SER A 316 -5.14 -4.55 -1.52
N ASN A 317 -4.32 -4.31 -2.54
CA ASN A 317 -3.70 -5.37 -3.30
C ASN A 317 -2.66 -6.16 -2.49
N SER A 318 -1.97 -5.53 -1.53
CA SER A 318 -1.00 -6.19 -0.67
C SER A 318 -1.63 -7.01 0.45
N VAL A 319 -2.75 -6.55 1.01
CA VAL A 319 -3.46 -7.25 2.10
C VAL A 319 -3.94 -8.64 1.67
N LYS A 320 -4.26 -8.82 0.40
CA LYS A 320 -4.80 -10.06 -0.15
C LYS A 320 -3.79 -11.17 -0.37
N SER A 321 -2.53 -10.82 -0.60
CA SER A 321 -1.47 -11.83 -0.65
C SER A 321 -1.21 -12.47 0.72
N GLN A 322 -1.71 -11.85 1.80
CA GLN A 322 -1.58 -12.34 3.17
C GLN A 322 -2.83 -13.11 3.67
N ILE A 323 -4.00 -12.90 3.05
CA ILE A 323 -5.26 -13.56 3.45
C ILE A 323 -5.52 -14.85 2.66
N ALA A 324 -4.77 -15.11 1.61
CA ALA A 324 -4.97 -16.28 0.76
C ALA A 324 -4.23 -17.53 1.27
N GLU A 325 -4.46 -17.95 2.49
CA GLU A 325 -4.75 -19.35 2.75
C GLU A 325 -6.26 -19.53 2.49
N LEU A 326 -6.66 -19.45 1.24
CA LEU A 326 -7.85 -20.16 0.79
C LEU A 326 -7.58 -21.63 1.07
N PRO A 327 -8.53 -22.38 1.70
CA PRO A 327 -8.42 -23.83 1.78
C PRO A 327 -8.02 -24.30 0.38
N GLU A 328 -6.89 -24.99 0.28
CA GLU A 328 -6.50 -25.60 -0.99
C GLU A 328 -7.67 -26.43 -1.45
N LEU A 329 -7.94 -26.46 -2.76
CA LEU A 329 -8.95 -27.33 -3.34
C LEU A 329 -8.74 -28.83 -2.99
N SER A 330 -7.63 -29.14 -2.33
CA SER A 330 -7.24 -30.44 -1.77
C SER A 330 -7.69 -30.66 -0.33
N ASP A 331 -8.19 -29.62 0.38
CA ASP A 331 -8.72 -29.84 1.72
C ASP A 331 -9.97 -30.70 1.66
N PRO A 332 -10.08 -31.76 2.50
CA PRO A 332 -11.28 -32.58 2.55
C PRO A 332 -12.52 -31.72 2.82
N GLU A 333 -13.63 -32.00 2.13
CA GLU A 333 -14.90 -31.25 2.23
C GLU A 333 -15.42 -31.08 3.67
N TRP A 334 -14.92 -31.84 4.64
CA TRP A 334 -15.27 -31.80 6.06
C TRP A 334 -14.35 -30.88 6.89
N SER A 335 -13.24 -30.38 6.36
CA SER A 335 -12.26 -29.59 7.12
C SER A 335 -12.70 -28.14 7.38
N GLY A 336 -13.65 -27.62 6.61
CA GLY A 336 -14.08 -26.22 6.64
C GLY A 336 -15.45 -25.93 7.25
N GLY A 337 -16.12 -26.91 7.87
CA GLY A 337 -17.47 -26.74 8.40
C GLY A 337 -18.57 -27.06 7.36
N ARG A 338 -19.84 -26.67 7.67
CA ARG A 338 -21.00 -27.03 6.83
C ARG A 338 -21.02 -26.22 5.55
N VAL A 339 -20.82 -26.88 4.42
CA VAL A 339 -20.96 -26.26 3.09
C VAL A 339 -22.45 -26.13 2.74
N LEU A 340 -22.89 -24.91 2.50
CA LEU A 340 -24.24 -24.63 1.99
C LEU A 340 -24.12 -24.36 0.48
N ILE A 341 -24.75 -25.20 -0.33
CA ILE A 341 -24.76 -25.06 -1.80
C ILE A 341 -26.14 -24.60 -2.23
N ASP A 342 -26.21 -23.44 -2.90
CA ASP A 342 -27.42 -22.98 -3.63
C ASP A 342 -27.07 -22.94 -5.12
N SER A 343 -27.63 -23.84 -5.91
CA SER A 343 -27.43 -23.92 -7.35
C SER A 343 -28.77 -23.68 -8.06
N ARG A 344 -28.79 -22.65 -8.93
CA ARG A 344 -29.99 -22.28 -9.69
C ARG A 344 -29.64 -22.09 -11.15
N GLU A 345 -30.49 -22.59 -12.02
CA GLU A 345 -30.35 -22.43 -13.46
C GLU A 345 -31.54 -21.64 -14.02
N GLN A 346 -31.26 -20.67 -14.88
CA GLN A 346 -32.28 -19.91 -15.60
C GLN A 346 -31.86 -19.69 -17.04
N LYS A 347 -32.76 -19.99 -17.97
CA LYS A 347 -32.54 -19.73 -19.41
C LYS A 347 -32.71 -18.23 -19.68
N SER A 348 -31.79 -17.68 -20.46
CA SER A 348 -31.80 -16.26 -20.88
C SER A 348 -31.82 -16.17 -22.39
N LEU A 349 -32.56 -15.17 -22.92
CA LEU A 349 -32.62 -14.86 -24.35
C LEU A 349 -31.43 -14.00 -24.81
N VAL A 350 -30.63 -13.47 -23.87
CA VAL A 350 -29.45 -12.65 -24.20
C VAL A 350 -28.18 -13.48 -24.23
N THR A 351 -27.19 -13.01 -24.97
CA THR A 351 -25.91 -13.69 -25.09
C THR A 351 -25.16 -13.78 -23.76
N GLY A 352 -24.39 -14.84 -23.52
CA GLY A 352 -23.59 -15.00 -22.31
C GLY A 352 -22.63 -13.81 -22.05
N LYS A 353 -22.13 -13.18 -23.11
CA LYS A 353 -21.30 -11.97 -23.00
C LYS A 353 -22.07 -10.80 -22.35
N LYS A 354 -23.34 -10.64 -22.70
CA LYS A 354 -24.20 -9.57 -22.12
C LYS A 354 -24.54 -9.88 -20.66
N VAL A 355 -24.85 -11.14 -20.34
CA VAL A 355 -25.07 -11.59 -18.96
C VAL A 355 -23.82 -11.33 -18.11
N MET A 356 -22.66 -11.76 -18.59
CA MET A 356 -21.39 -11.54 -17.87
C MET A 356 -21.04 -10.07 -17.69
N SER A 357 -21.32 -9.21 -18.69
CA SER A 357 -21.12 -7.76 -18.54
C SER A 357 -21.98 -7.15 -17.43
N THR A 358 -23.21 -7.65 -17.26
CA THR A 358 -24.10 -7.23 -16.16
C THR A 358 -23.61 -7.77 -14.80
N ILE A 359 -23.22 -9.05 -14.72
CA ILE A 359 -22.68 -9.62 -13.48
C ILE A 359 -21.43 -8.86 -13.03
N LYS A 360 -20.58 -8.44 -13.96
CA LYS A 360 -19.40 -7.64 -13.66
C LYS A 360 -19.68 -6.26 -13.07
N THR A 361 -20.91 -5.75 -13.12
CA THR A 361 -21.29 -4.46 -12.50
C THR A 361 -21.78 -4.59 -11.07
N ILE A 362 -21.98 -5.79 -10.53
CA ILE A 362 -22.51 -6.04 -9.18
C ILE A 362 -21.66 -5.39 -8.09
N GLY A 363 -22.29 -4.85 -7.07
CA GLY A 363 -21.64 -4.14 -5.96
C GLY A 363 -21.29 -2.69 -6.24
N GLY A 364 -20.70 -1.99 -5.29
CA GLY A 364 -20.37 -0.57 -5.38
C GLY A 364 -21.63 0.30 -5.57
N ASP A 365 -21.58 1.25 -6.51
CA ASP A 365 -22.70 2.17 -6.77
C ASP A 365 -23.88 1.50 -7.47
N THR A 366 -23.67 0.36 -8.14
CA THR A 366 -24.73 -0.42 -8.82
C THR A 366 -25.55 -1.25 -7.83
N GLY A 367 -25.00 -1.56 -6.66
CA GLY A 367 -25.64 -2.40 -5.66
C GLY A 367 -25.69 -3.89 -6.03
N TRP A 368 -26.52 -4.64 -5.31
CA TRP A 368 -26.64 -6.11 -5.40
C TRP A 368 -27.88 -6.56 -6.20
N PHE A 369 -28.50 -5.65 -6.93
CA PHE A 369 -29.74 -5.84 -7.71
C PHE A 369 -31.00 -6.19 -6.88
N ALA A 370 -30.83 -6.61 -5.62
CA ALA A 370 -31.93 -6.92 -4.72
C ALA A 370 -31.54 -6.61 -3.26
N PHE A 371 -32.49 -6.09 -2.50
CA PHE A 371 -32.37 -5.85 -1.06
C PHE A 371 -31.16 -4.98 -0.63
N ASP A 372 -30.80 -3.97 -1.41
CA ASP A 372 -29.64 -3.08 -1.12
C ASP A 372 -29.69 -2.47 0.28
N TRP A 373 -30.88 -2.21 0.80
CA TRP A 373 -31.03 -1.72 2.16
C TRP A 373 -30.59 -2.74 3.23
N LEU A 374 -30.83 -4.05 3.03
CA LEU A 374 -30.34 -5.10 3.95
C LEU A 374 -28.82 -5.19 3.91
N TRP A 375 -28.24 -5.08 2.72
CA TRP A 375 -26.79 -5.03 2.58
C TRP A 375 -26.20 -3.80 3.25
N ALA A 376 -26.88 -2.64 3.16
CA ALA A 376 -26.47 -1.42 3.87
C ALA A 376 -26.51 -1.59 5.40
N VAL A 377 -27.57 -2.20 5.95
CA VAL A 377 -27.65 -2.54 7.39
C VAL A 377 -26.54 -3.49 7.80
N ARG A 378 -26.32 -4.57 7.04
CA ARG A 378 -25.24 -5.52 7.30
C ARG A 378 -23.86 -4.82 7.28
N GLY A 379 -23.62 -3.97 6.30
CA GLY A 379 -22.38 -3.21 6.20
C GLY A 379 -22.16 -2.23 7.36
N PHE A 380 -23.24 -1.64 7.86
CA PHE A 380 -23.20 -0.79 9.06
C PHE A 380 -22.86 -1.61 10.32
N ILE A 381 -23.51 -2.75 10.52
CA ILE A 381 -23.21 -3.66 11.64
C ILE A 381 -21.77 -4.16 11.57
N ASP A 382 -21.29 -4.54 10.38
CA ASP A 382 -19.90 -4.96 10.17
C ASP A 382 -18.90 -3.86 10.57
N LYS A 383 -19.18 -2.59 10.21
CA LYS A 383 -18.38 -1.45 10.64
C LYS A 383 -18.37 -1.24 12.15
N LEU A 384 -19.50 -1.40 12.82
CA LEU A 384 -19.58 -1.32 14.28
C LEU A 384 -18.75 -2.41 14.97
N ALA A 385 -18.68 -3.60 14.35
CA ALA A 385 -17.84 -4.71 14.79
C ALA A 385 -16.35 -4.56 14.40
N GLY A 386 -15.97 -3.44 13.75
CA GLY A 386 -14.57 -3.18 13.34
C GLY A 386 -14.21 -3.73 11.95
N GLY A 387 -15.18 -4.20 11.20
CA GLY A 387 -15.05 -4.65 9.82
C GLY A 387 -15.00 -3.49 8.81
N VAL A 388 -14.97 -3.82 7.52
CA VAL A 388 -14.79 -2.84 6.41
C VAL A 388 -16.11 -2.29 5.87
N GLY A 389 -17.24 -2.86 6.26
CA GLY A 389 -18.56 -2.50 5.72
C GLY A 389 -18.72 -2.87 4.24
N LEU A 390 -19.66 -2.21 3.54
CA LEU A 390 -19.93 -2.44 2.12
C LEU A 390 -18.88 -1.84 1.17
N ARG A 391 -18.16 -0.81 1.56
CA ARG A 391 -17.31 -0.06 0.63
C ARG A 391 -15.82 -0.30 0.84
N ARG A 392 -15.27 -1.33 0.19
CA ARG A 392 -13.81 -1.45 0.02
C ARG A 392 -13.25 -0.63 -1.14
N GLY A 393 -14.07 0.17 -1.80
CA GLY A 393 -13.65 0.97 -2.95
C GLY A 393 -13.42 0.12 -4.20
N ARG A 394 -14.47 -0.16 -4.95
CA ARG A 394 -14.38 -0.84 -6.24
C ARG A 394 -13.40 -0.10 -7.17
N ARG A 395 -12.50 -0.83 -7.85
CA ARG A 395 -11.50 -0.24 -8.75
C ARG A 395 -12.13 0.36 -10.02
N HIS A 396 -13.06 -0.37 -10.63
CA HIS A 396 -13.72 0.01 -11.89
C HIS A 396 -15.19 -0.41 -11.87
N PRO A 397 -16.14 0.42 -12.36
CA PRO A 397 -17.58 0.13 -12.25
C PRO A 397 -18.02 -1.11 -13.05
N SER A 398 -17.31 -1.49 -14.12
CA SER A 398 -17.69 -2.59 -15.02
C SER A 398 -16.56 -3.61 -15.26
N GLU A 399 -15.34 -3.39 -14.76
CA GLU A 399 -14.24 -4.32 -14.89
C GLU A 399 -13.84 -4.91 -13.54
N LEU A 400 -13.66 -6.21 -13.51
CA LEU A 400 -13.15 -6.96 -12.36
C LEU A 400 -11.86 -7.65 -12.73
N ARG A 401 -10.90 -7.62 -11.81
CA ARG A 401 -9.65 -8.38 -11.88
C ARG A 401 -9.54 -9.27 -10.66
N VAL A 402 -8.83 -10.37 -10.78
CA VAL A 402 -8.51 -11.23 -9.64
C VAL A 402 -7.88 -10.37 -8.55
N GLY A 403 -8.40 -10.49 -7.35
CA GLY A 403 -7.98 -9.67 -6.24
C GLY A 403 -8.74 -8.35 -6.06
N ASP A 404 -9.60 -7.90 -6.98
CA ASP A 404 -10.42 -6.71 -6.76
C ASP A 404 -11.47 -6.94 -5.65
N PRO A 405 -11.71 -5.93 -4.78
CA PRO A 405 -12.82 -5.96 -3.85
C PRO A 405 -14.14 -5.69 -4.58
N VAL A 406 -15.13 -6.50 -4.27
CA VAL A 406 -16.54 -6.24 -4.58
C VAL A 406 -17.27 -6.20 -3.25
N ASP A 407 -17.37 -5.00 -2.70
CA ASP A 407 -17.85 -4.75 -1.33
C ASP A 407 -17.06 -5.57 -0.28
N PHE A 408 -17.66 -6.57 0.38
CA PHE A 408 -17.00 -7.46 1.32
C PHE A 408 -16.42 -8.72 0.68
N PHE A 409 -16.75 -9.01 -0.56
CA PHE A 409 -16.17 -10.11 -1.33
C PHE A 409 -14.84 -9.72 -2.01
N THR A 410 -14.12 -10.74 -2.45
CA THR A 410 -12.91 -10.60 -3.24
C THR A 410 -13.05 -11.45 -4.49
N VAL A 411 -12.69 -10.92 -5.64
CA VAL A 411 -12.66 -11.69 -6.89
C VAL A 411 -11.50 -12.67 -6.81
N VAL A 412 -11.81 -13.96 -6.90
CA VAL A 412 -10.81 -15.02 -6.78
C VAL A 412 -10.42 -15.55 -8.16
N LYS A 413 -11.41 -15.67 -9.08
CA LYS A 413 -11.19 -16.21 -10.42
C LYS A 413 -12.21 -15.65 -11.40
#